data_e27515dedb27c85ecf3908fb9771c010
#
_entry.id   e27515dedb27c85ecf3908fb9771c010
#
_cell.length_a   1.000
_cell.length_b   1.000
_cell.length_c   1.000
_cell.angle_alpha   90.00
_cell.angle_beta   90.00
_cell.angle_gamma   90.00
#
_symmetry.space_group_name_H-M   'P 1'
#
loop_
_entity.id
_entity.type
_entity.pdbx_description
1 polymer ?
#
loop_
_entity_poly.entity_id
_entity_poly.type
_entity_poly.pdbx_seq_one_letter_code
_entity_poly.pdbx_strand_id
1 'polypeptide(L)' 'MRPCDKIIIQTIELTRKMLDLADEGEAVQEDRNCGVLYGVVRDSAYRIKQLAEAEKEAHIRKGWWKE' A
#
# COMPACT_ATOMS: atom_id res chain seq x y z
N MET A 1 2.01 -0.99 21.42
CA MET A 1 2.60 -0.68 20.09
C MET A 1 2.75 0.83 19.94
N ARG A 2 3.83 1.29 19.36
CA ARG A 2 4.07 2.72 19.15
C ARG A 2 3.07 3.28 18.14
N PRO A 3 2.64 4.55 18.29
CA PRO A 3 1.72 5.16 17.31
C PRO A 3 2.25 5.11 15.87
N CYS A 4 3.56 5.31 15.68
CA CYS A 4 4.20 5.22 14.38
C CYS A 4 4.02 3.83 13.77
N ASP A 5 4.15 2.77 14.56
CA ASP A 5 4.01 1.38 14.09
C ASP A 5 2.57 1.07 13.70
N LYS A 6 1.60 1.62 14.45
CA LYS A 6 0.19 1.48 14.10
C LYS A 6 -0.12 2.11 12.74
N ILE A 7 0.47 3.27 12.48
CA ILE A 7 0.28 3.97 11.20
C ILE A 7 0.95 3.19 10.06
N ILE A 8 2.11 2.56 10.31
CA ILE A 8 2.74 1.69 9.30
C ILE A 8 1.80 0.54 8.92
N ILE A 9 1.16 -0.10 9.90
CA ILE A 9 0.19 -1.17 9.64
C ILE A 9 -0.96 -0.64 8.78
N GLN A 10 -1.51 0.52 9.15
CA GLN A 10 -2.61 1.13 8.40
C GLN A 10 -2.21 1.48 6.98
N THR A 11 -0.96 1.92 6.79
CA THR A 11 -0.43 2.21 5.46
C THR A 11 -0.37 0.95 4.60
N ILE A 12 0.10 -0.16 5.17
CA ILE A 12 0.13 -1.44 4.45
C ILE A 12 -1.29 -1.89 4.08
N GLU A 13 -2.24 -1.75 4.99
CA GLU A 13 -3.64 -2.07 4.71
C GLU A 13 -4.23 -1.18 3.61
N LEU A 14 -3.87 0.10 3.61
CA LEU A 14 -4.30 1.02 2.56
C LEU A 14 -3.82 0.57 1.18
N THR A 15 -2.57 0.10 1.09
CA THR A 15 -2.05 -0.37 -0.20
C THR A 15 -2.82 -1.58 -0.70
N ARG A 16 -3.30 -2.44 0.19
CA ARG A 16 -4.13 -3.57 -0.19
C ARG A 16 -5.44 -3.10 -0.81
N LYS A 17 -6.07 -2.10 -0.18
CA LYS A 17 -7.30 -1.49 -0.72
C LYS A 17 -7.07 -0.81 -2.05
N MET A 18 -5.90 -0.16 -2.22
CA MET A 18 -5.53 0.46 -3.50
C MET A 18 -5.41 -0.58 -4.60
N LEU A 19 -4.80 -1.73 -4.32
CA LEU A 19 -4.67 -2.81 -5.29
C LEU A 19 -6.03 -3.39 -5.69
N ASP A 20 -6.91 -3.59 -4.71
CA ASP A 20 -8.27 -4.06 -4.98
C ASP A 20 -9.03 -3.05 -5.84
N LEU A 21 -8.90 -1.76 -5.54
CA LEU A 21 -9.53 -0.70 -6.30
C LEU A 21 -9.00 -0.65 -7.73
N ALA A 22 -7.70 -0.83 -7.91
CA ALA A 22 -7.09 -0.86 -9.24
C ALA A 22 -7.64 -2.04 -10.06
N ASP A 23 -7.78 -3.21 -9.43
CA ASP A 23 -8.35 -4.38 -10.10
C ASP A 23 -9.80 -4.12 -10.54
N GLU A 24 -10.61 -3.54 -9.65
CA GLU A 24 -12.00 -3.21 -9.95
C GLU A 24 -12.08 -2.17 -11.06
N GLY A 25 -11.25 -1.14 -10.99
CA GLY A 25 -11.25 -0.08 -12.01
C GLY A 25 -10.83 -0.59 -13.37
N GLU A 26 -9.82 -1.47 -13.43
CA GLU A 26 -9.39 -2.07 -14.69
C GLU A 26 -10.48 -2.97 -15.30
N ALA A 27 -11.23 -3.67 -14.45
CA ALA A 27 -12.29 -4.56 -14.91
C ALA A 27 -13.45 -3.80 -15.55
N VAL A 28 -13.70 -2.56 -15.15
CA VAL A 28 -14.83 -1.76 -15.63
C VAL A 28 -14.40 -0.57 -16.47
N GLN A 29 -13.13 -0.49 -16.87
CA GLN A 29 -12.65 0.64 -17.65
C GLN A 29 -13.36 0.72 -18.99
N GLU A 30 -13.75 1.94 -19.35
CA GLU A 30 -14.45 2.21 -20.62
C GLU A 30 -13.55 2.88 -21.64
N ASP A 31 -12.43 3.45 -21.20
CA ASP A 31 -11.50 4.10 -22.11
C ASP A 31 -10.05 3.90 -21.63
N ARG A 32 -9.12 4.35 -22.48
CA ARG A 32 -7.69 4.20 -22.23
C ARG A 32 -7.22 4.99 -20.99
N ASN A 33 -7.81 6.15 -20.76
CA ASN A 33 -7.43 7.01 -19.63
C ASN A 33 -7.77 6.35 -18.30
N CYS A 34 -8.87 5.61 -18.23
CA CYS A 34 -9.19 4.83 -17.02
C CYS A 34 -8.13 3.78 -16.76
N GLY A 35 -7.65 3.09 -17.81
CA GLY A 35 -6.59 2.10 -17.68
C GLY A 35 -5.29 2.72 -17.17
N VAL A 36 -4.92 3.91 -17.68
CA VAL A 36 -3.73 4.64 -17.22
C VAL A 36 -3.87 5.01 -15.74
N LEU A 37 -5.03 5.51 -15.35
CA LEU A 37 -5.30 5.89 -13.96
C LEU A 37 -5.06 4.71 -13.01
N TYR A 38 -5.66 3.56 -13.30
CA TYR A 38 -5.56 2.40 -12.41
C TYR A 38 -4.20 1.72 -12.49
N GLY A 39 -3.49 1.85 -13.58
CA GLY A 39 -2.08 1.45 -13.67
C GLY A 39 -1.22 2.26 -12.73
N VAL A 40 -1.43 3.58 -12.65
CA VAL A 40 -0.71 4.45 -11.71
C VAL A 40 -1.07 4.12 -10.27
N VAL A 41 -2.35 3.86 -9.99
CA VAL A 41 -2.79 3.46 -8.64
C VAL A 41 -2.06 2.17 -8.22
N ARG A 42 -1.99 1.19 -9.10
CA ARG A 42 -1.32 -0.09 -8.82
C ARG A 42 0.18 0.10 -8.56
N ASP A 43 0.88 0.83 -9.43
CA ASP A 43 2.31 1.07 -9.28
C ASP A 43 2.60 1.83 -7.99
N SER A 44 1.79 2.83 -7.67
CA SER A 44 1.93 3.61 -6.45
C SER A 44 1.69 2.75 -5.22
N ALA A 45 0.71 1.85 -5.27
CA ALA A 45 0.42 0.94 -4.16
C ALA A 45 1.61 0.02 -3.87
N TYR A 46 2.21 -0.57 -4.91
CA TYR A 46 3.38 -1.42 -4.73
C TYR A 46 4.57 -0.64 -4.17
N ARG A 47 4.79 0.57 -4.65
CA ARG A 47 5.88 1.42 -4.15
C ARG A 47 5.69 1.75 -2.67
N ILE A 48 4.49 2.17 -2.30
CA ILE A 48 4.17 2.50 -0.91
C ILE A 48 4.30 1.26 -0.03
N LYS A 49 3.81 0.13 -0.49
CA LYS A 49 3.88 -1.14 0.24
C LYS A 49 5.33 -1.52 0.52
N GLN A 50 6.21 -1.43 -0.48
CA GLN A 50 7.63 -1.74 -0.30
C GLN A 50 8.27 -0.85 0.75
N LEU A 51 7.98 0.46 0.71
CA LEU A 51 8.54 1.41 1.67
C LEU A 51 8.00 1.14 3.08
N ALA A 52 6.71 0.86 3.21
CA ALA A 52 6.08 0.59 4.51
C ALA A 52 6.61 -0.71 5.11
N GLU A 53 6.76 -1.76 4.30
CA GLU A 53 7.30 -3.03 4.77
C GLU A 53 8.76 -2.89 5.20
N ALA A 54 9.55 -2.08 4.48
CA ALA A 54 10.93 -1.81 4.85
C ALA A 54 11.02 -1.10 6.19
N GLU A 55 10.15 -0.13 6.44
CA GLU A 55 10.10 0.56 7.74
C GLU A 55 9.67 -0.38 8.87
N LYS A 56 8.70 -1.24 8.61
CA LYS A 56 8.29 -2.26 9.57
C LYS A 56 9.47 -3.14 9.96
N GLU A 57 10.20 -3.63 8.97
CA GLU A 57 11.39 -4.47 9.22
C GLU A 57 12.44 -3.73 10.03
N ALA A 58 12.69 -2.45 9.73
CA ALA A 58 13.64 -1.63 10.45
C ALA A 58 13.23 -1.48 11.92
N HIS A 59 11.94 -1.27 12.19
CA HIS A 59 11.44 -1.14 13.56
C HIS A 59 11.49 -2.46 14.31
N ILE A 60 11.26 -3.58 13.64
CA ILE A 60 11.42 -4.91 14.24
C ILE A 60 12.88 -5.11 14.67
N ARG A 61 13.84 -4.79 13.81
CA ARG A 61 15.27 -4.94 14.12
C ARG A 61 15.70 -4.06 15.29
N LYS A 62 15.09 -2.88 15.43
CA LYS A 62 15.38 -1.97 16.56
C LYS A 62 14.73 -2.43 17.86
N GLY A 63 13.89 -3.46 17.82
CA GLY A 63 13.14 -3.92 18.98
C GLY A 63 11.96 -3.04 19.34
N TRP A 64 11.51 -2.18 18.44
CA TRP A 64 10.39 -1.27 18.67
C TRP A 64 9.03 -1.90 18.40
N TRP A 65 9.01 -2.97 17.64
CA TRP A 65 7.75 -3.61 17.23
C TRP A 65 7.26 -4.55 18.32
N LYS A 66 6.26 -4.10 19.06
CA LYS A 66 5.62 -4.88 20.14
C LYS A 66 4.13 -4.97 19.88
N GLU A 67 3.64 -6.17 19.86
CA GLU A 67 2.21 -6.42 19.68
C GLU A 67 1.45 -6.19 20.97
#